data_94ae2f5bdbd7886852b292d8a6125a67
#
_entry.id   94ae2f5bdbd7886852b292d8a6125a67
#
_cell.length_a   1.000
_cell.length_b   1.000
_cell.length_c   1.000
_cell.angle_alpha   90.00
_cell.angle_beta   90.00
_cell.angle_gamma   90.00
#
_symmetry.space_group_name_H-M   'P 1'
#
loop_
_entity.id
_entity.type
_entity.pdbx_description
1 polymer ?
#
loop_
_entity_poly.entity_id
_entity_poly.type
_entity_poly.pdbx_seq_one_letter_code
_entity_poly.pdbx_strand_id
1 'polypeptide(L)'
;MATKTDIRRDIRQLKRMLTDEQKAIAASKCFSRLEQCQEFIDADRILVYASLPDEISTDEFISRWYGRKQIFLPRVNGDDLDILPYRPGDTAEGAFGIDEPTGNECRDISEIDLVVVPAMAFDRRGNRLGRGRGFYDRLLHNATCPLIGAAYAIQIVEHIPAEPHDIKIPTITVEIGRASCRERV
;
A
#
# COMPACT_ATOMS: atom_id res chain seq x y z
N MET A 1 12.13 24.02 3.53
CA MET A 1 11.79 22.62 3.20
C MET A 1 10.33 22.37 3.53
N ALA A 2 9.59 21.65 2.69
CA ALA A 2 8.20 21.31 2.94
C ALA A 2 8.11 20.37 4.15
N THR A 3 7.15 20.60 5.04
CA THR A 3 6.88 19.72 6.19
C THR A 3 6.06 18.49 5.75
N LYS A 4 6.05 17.42 6.58
CA LYS A 4 5.16 16.26 6.35
C LYS A 4 3.69 16.69 6.18
N THR A 5 3.26 17.74 6.86
CA THR A 5 1.90 18.29 6.78
C THR A 5 1.64 19.00 5.45
N ASP A 6 2.60 19.78 4.97
CA ASP A 6 2.49 20.46 3.67
C ASP A 6 2.38 19.43 2.54
N ILE A 7 3.25 18.43 2.54
CA ILE A 7 3.22 17.35 1.53
C ILE A 7 1.86 16.65 1.54
N ARG A 8 1.30 16.29 2.72
CA ARG A 8 -0.02 15.66 2.79
C ARG A 8 -1.12 16.55 2.23
N ARG A 9 -1.08 17.87 2.51
CA ARG A 9 -2.06 18.83 2.00
C ARG A 9 -2.01 18.90 0.47
N ASP A 10 -0.80 19.05 -0.07
CA ASP A 10 -0.59 19.23 -1.51
C ASP A 10 -0.97 17.97 -2.30
N ILE A 11 -0.60 16.78 -1.81
CA ILE A 11 -1.00 15.52 -2.41
C ILE A 11 -2.52 15.30 -2.37
N ARG A 12 -3.21 15.64 -1.26
CA ARG A 12 -4.68 15.58 -1.23
C ARG A 12 -5.32 16.46 -2.29
N GLN A 13 -4.77 17.66 -2.50
CA GLN A 13 -5.27 18.56 -3.52
C GLN A 13 -5.07 17.98 -4.93
N LEU A 14 -3.90 17.44 -5.24
CA LEU A 14 -3.61 16.80 -6.53
C LEU A 14 -4.53 15.58 -6.77
N LYS A 15 -4.74 14.73 -5.77
CA LYS A 15 -5.63 13.56 -5.88
C LYS A 15 -7.07 13.94 -6.19
N ARG A 16 -7.58 15.07 -5.65
CA ARG A 16 -8.94 15.57 -5.95
C ARG A 16 -9.14 15.98 -7.41
N MET A 17 -8.05 16.26 -8.11
CA MET A 17 -8.10 16.63 -9.54
C MET A 17 -8.15 15.41 -10.47
N LEU A 18 -7.90 14.21 -9.95
CA LEU A 18 -7.99 12.99 -10.74
C LEU A 18 -9.44 12.59 -10.96
N THR A 19 -9.81 12.34 -12.22
CA THR A 19 -11.10 11.76 -12.56
C THR A 19 -11.16 10.28 -12.19
N ASP A 20 -12.37 9.72 -12.07
CA ASP A 20 -12.53 8.30 -11.76
C ASP A 20 -11.93 7.41 -12.86
N GLU A 21 -12.04 7.83 -14.13
CA GLU A 21 -11.39 7.15 -15.26
C GLU A 21 -9.85 7.14 -15.13
N GLN A 22 -9.25 8.29 -14.78
CA GLN A 22 -7.81 8.38 -14.55
C GLN A 22 -7.38 7.49 -13.38
N LYS A 23 -8.15 7.43 -12.30
CA LYS A 23 -7.90 6.55 -11.15
C LYS A 23 -7.96 5.08 -11.55
N ALA A 24 -8.98 4.67 -12.31
CA ALA A 24 -9.13 3.29 -12.77
C ALA A 24 -7.96 2.85 -13.68
N ILE A 25 -7.60 3.69 -14.66
CA ILE A 25 -6.44 3.45 -15.54
C ILE A 25 -5.15 3.34 -14.73
N ALA A 26 -4.95 4.24 -13.77
CA ALA A 26 -3.77 4.23 -12.92
C ALA A 26 -3.69 2.95 -12.06
N ALA A 27 -4.80 2.52 -11.46
CA ALA A 27 -4.86 1.28 -10.69
C ALA A 27 -4.52 0.06 -11.55
N SER A 28 -5.15 -0.06 -12.73
CA SER A 28 -4.87 -1.16 -13.66
C SER A 28 -3.39 -1.22 -14.05
N LYS A 29 -2.78 -0.09 -14.41
CA LYS A 29 -1.37 -0.04 -14.78
C LYS A 29 -0.43 -0.30 -13.61
N CYS A 30 -0.73 0.24 -12.44
CA CYS A 30 0.04 0.04 -11.21
C CYS A 30 0.12 -1.45 -10.86
N PHE A 31 -1.04 -2.13 -10.80
CA PHE A 31 -1.08 -3.55 -10.46
C PHE A 31 -0.56 -4.45 -11.57
N SER A 32 -0.76 -4.13 -12.85
CA SER A 32 -0.12 -4.88 -13.94
C SER A 32 1.41 -4.88 -13.85
N ARG A 33 2.01 -3.83 -13.32
CA ARG A 33 3.46 -3.79 -13.07
C ARG A 33 3.87 -4.57 -11.84
N LEU A 34 3.09 -4.49 -10.77
CA LEU A 34 3.30 -5.29 -9.57
C LEU A 34 3.30 -6.78 -9.95
N GLU A 35 2.33 -7.22 -10.77
CA GLU A 35 2.18 -8.61 -11.20
C GLU A 35 3.35 -9.13 -12.05
N GLN A 36 4.17 -8.24 -12.61
CA GLN A 36 5.39 -8.58 -13.37
C GLN A 36 6.67 -8.60 -12.50
N CYS A 37 6.59 -8.17 -11.25
CA CYS A 37 7.72 -8.20 -10.35
C CYS A 37 8.00 -9.63 -9.88
N GLN A 38 9.27 -10.01 -9.75
CA GLN A 38 9.64 -11.34 -9.28
C GLN A 38 9.11 -11.60 -7.87
N GLU A 39 9.14 -10.59 -7.02
CA GLU A 39 8.63 -10.64 -5.65
C GLU A 39 7.14 -11.02 -5.59
N PHE A 40 6.35 -10.56 -6.56
CA PHE A 40 4.93 -10.95 -6.67
C PHE A 40 4.78 -12.37 -7.23
N ILE A 41 5.58 -12.73 -8.23
CA ILE A 41 5.51 -14.06 -8.86
C ILE A 41 5.80 -15.14 -7.81
N ASP A 42 6.79 -14.93 -6.97
CA ASP A 42 7.26 -15.87 -5.96
C ASP A 42 6.39 -15.91 -4.69
N ALA A 43 5.61 -14.84 -4.43
CA ALA A 43 4.78 -14.74 -3.24
C ALA A 43 3.52 -15.58 -3.34
N ASP A 44 3.20 -16.36 -2.33
CA ASP A 44 1.90 -17.05 -2.17
C ASP A 44 0.97 -16.30 -1.22
N ARG A 45 1.50 -15.67 -0.17
CA ARG A 45 0.77 -14.96 0.88
C ARG A 45 1.03 -13.47 0.76
N ILE A 46 0.01 -12.73 0.33
CA ILE A 46 0.11 -11.30 0.01
C ILE A 46 -0.77 -10.50 0.96
N LEU A 47 -0.18 -9.62 1.73
CA LEU A 47 -0.88 -8.58 2.46
C LEU A 47 -1.06 -7.36 1.56
N VAL A 48 -2.30 -6.98 1.31
CA VAL A 48 -2.67 -5.79 0.55
C VAL A 48 -3.66 -4.94 1.35
N TYR A 49 -3.65 -3.63 1.17
CA TYR A 49 -4.59 -2.75 1.86
C TYR A 49 -5.98 -2.77 1.21
N ALA A 50 -7.03 -2.58 1.99
CA ALA A 50 -8.34 -2.19 1.48
C ALA A 50 -8.29 -0.70 1.16
N SER A 51 -8.51 -0.34 -0.10
CA SER A 51 -8.25 1.01 -0.56
C SER A 51 -9.29 2.02 -0.10
N LEU A 52 -8.82 3.16 0.42
CA LEU A 52 -9.63 4.35 0.61
C LEU A 52 -9.96 5.00 -0.75
N PRO A 53 -11.02 5.82 -0.85
CA PRO A 53 -11.44 6.43 -2.13
C PRO A 53 -10.38 7.31 -2.81
N ASP A 54 -9.39 7.77 -2.06
CA ASP A 54 -8.27 8.59 -2.56
C ASP A 54 -6.96 7.78 -2.73
N GLU A 55 -7.01 6.47 -2.59
CA GLU A 55 -5.87 5.57 -2.83
C GLU A 55 -6.01 4.86 -4.18
N ILE A 56 -4.92 4.28 -4.65
CA ILE A 56 -4.97 3.34 -5.79
C ILE A 56 -5.88 2.18 -5.38
N SER A 57 -6.97 1.95 -6.13
CA SER A 57 -7.93 0.89 -5.83
C SER A 57 -7.27 -0.49 -5.95
N THR A 58 -7.50 -1.31 -4.92
CA THR A 58 -7.03 -2.69 -4.82
C THR A 58 -8.12 -3.71 -5.18
N ASP A 59 -9.35 -3.28 -5.40
CA ASP A 59 -10.52 -4.16 -5.53
C ASP A 59 -10.39 -5.15 -6.69
N GLU A 60 -9.96 -4.65 -7.85
CA GLU A 60 -9.78 -5.47 -9.05
C GLU A 60 -8.62 -6.46 -8.89
N PHE A 61 -7.54 -6.02 -8.25
CA PHE A 61 -6.39 -6.86 -7.93
C PHE A 61 -6.79 -7.98 -6.95
N ILE A 62 -7.47 -7.64 -5.86
CA ILE A 62 -7.94 -8.61 -4.87
C ILE A 62 -8.87 -9.63 -5.53
N SER A 63 -9.86 -9.16 -6.30
CA SER A 63 -10.80 -10.02 -7.01
C SER A 63 -10.12 -10.97 -8.00
N ARG A 64 -9.12 -10.50 -8.73
CA ARG A 64 -8.37 -11.28 -9.72
C ARG A 64 -7.53 -12.38 -9.10
N TRP A 65 -6.91 -12.10 -7.96
CA TRP A 65 -5.96 -12.99 -7.31
C TRP A 65 -6.53 -13.84 -6.20
N TYR A 66 -7.75 -13.51 -5.71
CA TYR A 66 -8.45 -14.36 -4.77
C TYR A 66 -8.64 -15.78 -5.35
N GLY A 67 -8.29 -16.79 -4.56
CA GLY A 67 -8.33 -18.19 -4.99
C GLY A 67 -7.11 -18.67 -5.82
N ARG A 68 -6.24 -17.74 -6.25
CA ARG A 68 -4.96 -18.07 -6.92
C ARG A 68 -3.77 -17.87 -5.98
N LYS A 69 -3.88 -16.87 -5.12
CA LYS A 69 -2.94 -16.57 -4.03
C LYS A 69 -3.72 -16.37 -2.74
N GLN A 70 -3.06 -16.48 -1.61
CA GLN A 70 -3.66 -16.17 -0.32
C GLN A 70 -3.60 -14.66 -0.08
N ILE A 71 -4.74 -14.00 -0.13
CA ILE A 71 -4.85 -12.55 0.07
C ILE A 71 -5.19 -12.30 1.54
N PHE A 72 -4.47 -11.36 2.13
CA PHE A 72 -4.68 -10.86 3.48
C PHE A 72 -4.96 -9.36 3.43
N LEU A 73 -5.83 -8.90 4.33
CA LEU A 73 -6.14 -7.48 4.53
C LEU A 73 -5.83 -7.08 5.97
N PRO A 74 -5.45 -5.82 6.19
CA PRO A 74 -5.33 -5.29 7.54
C PRO A 74 -6.71 -4.96 8.12
N ARG A 75 -6.84 -5.14 9.44
CA ARG A 75 -7.97 -4.65 10.24
C ARG A 75 -7.44 -3.80 11.37
N VAL A 76 -8.08 -2.65 11.61
CA VAL A 76 -7.70 -1.77 12.72
C VAL A 76 -8.04 -2.42 14.05
N ASN A 77 -7.06 -2.51 14.94
CA ASN A 77 -7.18 -3.00 16.30
C ASN A 77 -6.51 -2.00 17.26
N GLY A 78 -7.25 -1.03 17.75
CA GLY A 78 -6.70 0.07 18.55
C GLY A 78 -5.71 0.91 17.76
N ASP A 79 -4.46 0.91 18.18
CA ASP A 79 -3.37 1.62 17.51
C ASP A 79 -2.61 0.76 16.49
N ASP A 80 -2.91 -0.53 16.41
CA ASP A 80 -2.23 -1.50 15.56
C ASP A 80 -3.12 -2.01 14.42
N LEU A 81 -2.53 -2.84 13.55
CA LEU A 81 -3.23 -3.55 12.48
C LEU A 81 -3.08 -5.05 12.69
N ASP A 82 -4.21 -5.75 12.75
CA ASP A 82 -4.27 -7.20 12.62
C ASP A 82 -4.19 -7.58 11.13
N ILE A 83 -3.55 -8.70 10.83
CA ILE A 83 -3.48 -9.28 9.49
C ILE A 83 -4.46 -10.46 9.43
N LEU A 84 -5.49 -10.39 8.59
CA LEU A 84 -6.49 -11.45 8.46
C LEU A 84 -6.64 -11.93 7.01
N PRO A 85 -6.95 -13.21 6.79
CA PRO A 85 -7.24 -13.71 5.46
C PRO A 85 -8.50 -13.02 4.90
N TYR A 86 -8.42 -12.62 3.64
CA TYR A 86 -9.57 -12.10 2.91
C TYR A 86 -10.45 -13.25 2.43
N ARG A 87 -11.75 -13.16 2.70
CA ARG A 87 -12.80 -14.05 2.17
C ARG A 87 -13.95 -13.18 1.69
N PRO A 88 -14.39 -13.30 0.43
CA PRO A 88 -15.57 -12.58 -0.05
C PRO A 88 -16.80 -12.86 0.84
N GLY A 89 -17.45 -11.78 1.28
CA GLY A 89 -18.61 -11.87 2.17
C GLY A 89 -18.29 -11.93 3.67
N ASP A 90 -17.03 -12.16 4.05
CA ASP A 90 -16.57 -12.14 5.44
C ASP A 90 -15.91 -10.77 5.77
N THR A 91 -16.57 -9.69 5.38
CA THR A 91 -16.15 -8.33 5.67
C THR A 91 -17.26 -7.56 6.36
N ALA A 92 -16.89 -6.54 7.11
CA ALA A 92 -17.81 -5.59 7.73
C ALA A 92 -17.21 -4.19 7.62
N GLU A 93 -18.07 -3.17 7.66
CA GLU A 93 -17.61 -1.79 7.69
C GLU A 93 -16.75 -1.57 8.94
N GLY A 94 -15.49 -1.27 8.70
CA GLY A 94 -14.49 -1.05 9.72
C GLY A 94 -14.17 0.42 9.94
N ALA A 95 -12.99 0.66 10.52
CA ALA A 95 -12.45 2.00 10.67
C ALA A 95 -12.32 2.67 9.30
N PHE A 96 -12.58 3.97 9.23
CA PHE A 96 -12.49 4.78 8.00
C PHE A 96 -13.58 4.50 6.94
N GLY A 97 -14.64 3.76 7.25
CA GLY A 97 -15.73 3.46 6.33
C GLY A 97 -15.34 2.57 5.15
N ILE A 98 -14.34 1.72 5.33
CA ILE A 98 -13.94 0.68 4.37
C ILE A 98 -14.22 -0.70 4.95
N ASP A 99 -14.41 -1.68 4.07
CA ASP A 99 -14.61 -3.06 4.47
C ASP A 99 -13.32 -3.65 5.05
N GLU A 100 -13.41 -4.12 6.28
CA GLU A 100 -12.33 -4.85 6.96
C GLU A 100 -12.73 -6.34 7.12
N PRO A 101 -11.77 -7.28 7.05
CA PRO A 101 -12.07 -8.69 7.24
C PRO A 101 -12.57 -8.96 8.66
N THR A 102 -13.61 -9.78 8.75
CA THR A 102 -14.10 -10.32 10.02
C THR A 102 -13.38 -11.62 10.39
N GLY A 103 -13.59 -12.12 11.60
CA GLY A 103 -12.96 -13.37 12.04
C GLY A 103 -11.82 -13.14 13.03
N ASN A 104 -11.17 -14.25 13.42
CA ASN A 104 -10.16 -14.26 14.49
C ASN A 104 -8.86 -14.95 14.09
N GLU A 105 -8.69 -15.26 12.81
CA GLU A 105 -7.51 -15.95 12.28
C GLU A 105 -6.38 -14.96 11.95
N CYS A 106 -5.95 -14.19 12.97
CA CYS A 106 -4.84 -13.27 12.80
C CYS A 106 -3.55 -14.00 12.42
N ARG A 107 -2.76 -13.38 11.53
CA ARG A 107 -1.45 -13.85 11.10
C ARG A 107 -0.37 -12.90 11.59
N ASP A 108 0.82 -13.46 11.80
CA ASP A 108 2.00 -12.65 12.05
C ASP A 108 2.59 -12.14 10.72
N ILE A 109 3.21 -10.96 10.74
CA ILE A 109 3.83 -10.37 9.55
C ILE A 109 4.93 -11.25 8.96
N SER A 110 5.59 -12.08 9.77
CA SER A 110 6.60 -13.03 9.32
C SER A 110 6.04 -14.18 8.48
N GLU A 111 4.73 -14.39 8.50
CA GLU A 111 4.05 -15.38 7.66
C GLU A 111 3.70 -14.84 6.26
N ILE A 112 3.92 -13.55 6.00
CA ILE A 112 3.57 -12.87 4.74
C ILE A 112 4.78 -12.89 3.80
N ASP A 113 4.54 -13.20 2.53
CA ASP A 113 5.60 -13.30 1.51
C ASP A 113 5.79 -11.97 0.74
N LEU A 114 4.77 -11.10 0.72
CA LEU A 114 4.80 -9.78 0.08
C LEU A 114 3.80 -8.85 0.75
N VAL A 115 4.21 -7.61 1.00
CA VAL A 115 3.30 -6.54 1.43
C VAL A 115 3.18 -5.47 0.36
N VAL A 116 1.95 -5.17 -0.04
CA VAL A 116 1.62 -4.00 -0.86
C VAL A 116 1.25 -2.84 0.07
N VAL A 117 2.04 -1.78 0.03
CA VAL A 117 2.02 -0.71 1.03
C VAL A 117 1.38 0.56 0.47
N PRO A 118 0.33 1.10 1.11
CA PRO A 118 -0.24 2.40 0.74
C PRO A 118 0.55 3.55 1.35
N ALA A 119 0.44 4.74 0.74
CA ALA A 119 0.98 5.97 1.31
C ALA A 119 0.24 7.22 0.83
N MET A 120 0.48 8.32 1.52
CA MET A 120 0.17 9.66 1.01
C MET A 120 1.19 10.08 -0.05
N ALA A 121 2.48 9.81 0.19
CA ALA A 121 3.56 10.09 -0.76
C ALA A 121 4.72 9.10 -0.57
N PHE A 122 5.52 8.96 -1.62
CA PHE A 122 6.82 8.30 -1.60
C PHE A 122 7.87 9.24 -2.20
N ASP A 123 9.12 9.05 -1.83
CA ASP A 123 10.24 9.68 -2.54
C ASP A 123 11.14 8.63 -3.20
N ARG A 124 12.06 9.10 -4.04
CA ARG A 124 12.98 8.21 -4.78
C ARG A 124 13.99 7.48 -3.90
N ARG A 125 14.10 7.86 -2.62
CA ARG A 125 14.97 7.22 -1.62
C ARG A 125 14.23 6.11 -0.86
N GLY A 126 12.98 5.82 -1.24
CA GLY A 126 12.13 4.84 -0.57
C GLY A 126 11.48 5.33 0.71
N ASN A 127 11.60 6.62 1.05
CA ASN A 127 10.88 7.15 2.19
C ASN A 127 9.38 7.19 1.90
N ARG A 128 8.58 6.83 2.90
CA ARG A 128 7.14 6.77 2.84
C ARG A 128 6.51 7.81 3.77
N LEU A 129 5.52 8.53 3.28
CA LEU A 129 4.69 9.39 4.09
C LEU A 129 3.30 8.76 4.26
N GLY A 130 2.99 8.28 5.45
CA GLY A 130 1.67 7.78 5.81
C GLY A 130 0.69 8.91 6.17
N ARG A 131 -0.52 8.52 6.56
CA ARG A 131 -1.59 9.44 6.96
C ARG A 131 -1.39 10.07 8.35
N GLY A 132 -0.40 9.60 9.13
CA GLY A 132 -0.01 10.18 10.42
C GLY A 132 -0.38 9.35 11.64
N ARG A 133 -0.97 8.17 11.48
CA ARG A 133 -1.30 7.26 12.59
C ARG A 133 -0.21 6.24 12.94
N GLY A 134 0.81 6.10 12.11
CA GLY A 134 1.93 5.17 12.34
C GLY A 134 1.57 3.68 12.19
N PHE A 135 0.38 3.32 11.73
CA PHE A 135 -0.06 1.93 11.61
C PHE A 135 0.91 1.06 10.82
N TYR A 136 1.31 1.51 9.63
CA TYR A 136 2.20 0.73 8.78
C TYR A 136 3.65 0.74 9.29
N ASP A 137 4.09 1.80 9.99
CA ASP A 137 5.43 1.83 10.55
C ASP A 137 5.57 0.81 11.69
N ARG A 138 4.51 0.63 12.49
CA ARG A 138 4.46 -0.44 13.50
C ARG A 138 4.32 -1.82 12.89
N LEU A 139 3.36 -1.99 11.97
CA LEU A 139 3.11 -3.27 11.30
C LEU A 139 4.35 -3.82 10.59
N LEU A 140 5.06 -2.94 9.86
CA LEU A 140 6.20 -3.33 9.03
C LEU A 140 7.53 -3.39 9.79
N HIS A 141 7.54 -3.03 11.05
CA HIS A 141 8.79 -2.99 11.85
C HIS A 141 9.52 -4.33 11.86
N ASN A 142 8.79 -5.44 11.92
CA ASN A 142 9.32 -6.80 11.93
C ASN A 142 9.16 -7.53 10.58
N ALA A 143 8.78 -6.81 9.53
CA ALA A 143 8.62 -7.42 8.21
C ALA A 143 9.99 -7.82 7.63
N THR A 144 10.11 -9.06 7.20
CA THR A 144 11.30 -9.59 6.51
C THR A 144 11.06 -9.86 5.02
N CYS A 145 9.79 -9.81 4.60
CA CYS A 145 9.38 -9.98 3.21
C CYS A 145 9.56 -8.70 2.38
N PRO A 146 9.54 -8.80 1.05
CA PRO A 146 9.50 -7.65 0.16
C PRO A 146 8.35 -6.69 0.46
N LEU A 147 8.64 -5.39 0.41
CA LEU A 147 7.68 -4.30 0.56
C LEU A 147 7.60 -3.53 -0.77
N ILE A 148 6.41 -3.46 -1.36
CA ILE A 148 6.18 -2.74 -2.61
C ILE A 148 5.11 -1.68 -2.39
N GLY A 149 5.44 -0.42 -2.63
CA GLY A 149 4.50 0.69 -2.58
C GLY A 149 3.60 0.74 -3.82
N ALA A 150 2.32 1.01 -3.65
CA ALA A 150 1.38 1.29 -4.73
C ALA A 150 0.94 2.75 -4.68
N ALA A 151 1.12 3.50 -5.78
CA ALA A 151 0.89 4.93 -5.78
C ALA A 151 0.49 5.48 -7.16
N TYR A 152 -0.24 6.60 -7.16
CA TYR A 152 -0.31 7.47 -8.34
C TYR A 152 1.03 8.15 -8.57
N ALA A 153 1.41 8.44 -9.82
CA ALA A 153 2.66 9.15 -10.12
C ALA A 153 2.77 10.50 -9.41
N ILE A 154 1.64 11.18 -9.21
CA ILE A 154 1.57 12.44 -8.45
C ILE A 154 1.95 12.31 -6.97
N GLN A 155 2.03 11.10 -6.43
CA GLN A 155 2.45 10.83 -5.05
C GLN A 155 3.97 10.64 -4.93
N ILE A 156 4.70 10.64 -6.04
CA ILE A 156 6.17 10.61 -6.03
C ILE A 156 6.68 12.02 -5.89
N VAL A 157 7.25 12.33 -4.73
CA VAL A 157 7.81 13.65 -4.40
C VAL A 157 9.34 13.61 -4.39
N GLU A 158 9.97 14.79 -4.43
CA GLU A 158 11.43 14.89 -4.45
C GLU A 158 12.05 14.43 -3.13
N HIS A 159 11.44 14.83 -2.01
CA HIS A 159 11.98 14.55 -0.68
C HIS A 159 10.88 14.49 0.38
N ILE A 160 10.95 13.46 1.24
CA ILE A 160 10.14 13.32 2.45
C ILE A 160 11.07 13.44 3.65
N PRO A 161 10.78 14.34 4.61
CA PRO A 161 11.51 14.36 5.89
C PRO A 161 11.33 13.01 6.59
N ALA A 162 12.42 12.23 6.70
CA ALA A 162 12.42 10.90 7.30
C ALA A 162 12.95 10.96 8.74
N GLU A 163 12.40 10.12 9.58
CA GLU A 163 12.81 9.89 10.95
C GLU A 163 13.45 8.50 11.08
N PRO A 164 14.28 8.25 12.11
CA PRO A 164 15.01 6.97 12.22
C PRO A 164 14.11 5.73 12.30
N HIS A 165 12.84 5.89 12.72
CA HIS A 165 11.87 4.80 12.84
C HIS A 165 11.00 4.61 11.60
N ASP A 166 11.09 5.51 10.59
CA ASP A 166 10.32 5.39 9.36
C ASP A 166 10.83 4.20 8.54
N ILE A 167 9.90 3.32 8.16
CA ILE A 167 10.22 2.13 7.33
C ILE A 167 10.35 2.54 5.87
N LYS A 168 11.45 2.14 5.25
CA LYS A 168 11.69 2.38 3.82
C LYS A 168 11.00 1.35 2.95
N ILE A 169 10.45 1.83 1.84
CA ILE A 169 9.83 1.01 0.80
C ILE A 169 10.74 1.04 -0.43
N PRO A 170 11.50 -0.04 -0.70
CA PRO A 170 12.55 -0.02 -1.71
C PRO A 170 12.03 -0.06 -3.14
N THR A 171 10.81 -0.49 -3.35
CA THR A 171 10.17 -0.61 -4.67
C THR A 171 8.81 0.06 -4.65
N ILE A 172 8.51 0.88 -5.67
CA ILE A 172 7.23 1.57 -5.81
C ILE A 172 6.69 1.32 -7.21
N THR A 173 5.46 0.83 -7.32
CA THR A 173 4.75 0.73 -8.60
C THR A 173 3.83 1.93 -8.79
N VAL A 174 3.89 2.52 -9.98
CA VAL A 174 3.08 3.67 -10.40
C VAL A 174 2.55 3.46 -11.82
N GLU A 175 1.51 4.20 -12.21
CA GLU A 175 0.88 4.09 -13.53
C GLU A 175 1.74 4.54 -14.70
N ILE A 176 2.70 5.45 -14.49
CA ILE A 176 3.58 5.99 -15.52
C ILE A 176 5.00 5.46 -15.35
N GLY A 177 5.58 4.97 -16.45
CA GLY A 177 6.86 4.29 -16.57
C GLY A 177 7.94 4.68 -15.58
N ARG A 178 8.61 3.64 -15.07
CA ARG A 178 9.89 3.66 -14.36
C ARG A 178 10.12 4.78 -13.33
N ALA A 179 9.38 4.75 -12.23
CA ALA A 179 9.99 5.07 -10.95
C ALA A 179 10.46 3.74 -10.33
N SER A 180 11.39 3.05 -11.01
CA SER A 180 12.11 1.96 -10.36
C SER A 180 13.07 2.59 -9.37
N CYS A 181 12.85 2.43 -8.09
CA CYS A 181 13.87 2.61 -7.06
C CYS A 181 14.97 1.53 -7.17
N ARG A 182 15.26 1.05 -8.40
CA ARG A 182 16.39 0.22 -8.74
C ARG A 182 17.47 1.06 -9.40
N GLU A 183 17.91 2.12 -8.76
CA GLU A 183 19.30 2.54 -8.89
C GLU A 183 20.03 2.05 -7.64
N ARG A 184 20.63 0.89 -7.80
CA ARG A 184 21.66 0.40 -6.90
C ARG A 184 22.81 1.40 -6.90
N VAL A 185 23.14 1.90 -5.74
CA VAL A 185 24.52 2.29 -5.45
C VAL A 185 25.33 1.03 -5.15
#